data_30e7ffec3d3f179c817c5ce3c5114d57
#
_entry.id   30e7ffec3d3f179c817c5ce3c5114d57
#
_cell.length_a   1.000
_cell.length_b   1.000
_cell.length_c   1.000
_cell.angle_alpha   90.00
_cell.angle_beta   90.00
_cell.angle_gamma   90.00
#
_symmetry.space_group_name_H-M   'P 1'
#
loop_
_entity.id
_entity.type
_entity.pdbx_description
1 polymer ?
#
loop_
_entity_poly.entity_id
_entity_poly.type
_entity_poly.pdbx_seq_one_letter_code
_entity_poly.pdbx_strand_id
1 'polypeptide(L)'
;KDGDVLIGTTECDTLDTLLLFTSKGNYASIPVWQIDEGKWKDVGMHLNKVVRIDGEDKIKNAILIKSFDTYAWIVTVSSAGQIKKTPVNNWQVDRNNKVMTAMNLGKDAEMINAFIAYSNQQILMVSKDGYSYRFAIEDIPATGVKSKGVKAMNLGKGDSLAWGCVMNAEDPAVLYMTNVGQMKRIHTEEIVFGNRPMKGNLICKRLKTNPSIVTLAKAVSAGEELIFKDPERQVLRASEVPLKPRESGFGSPLVLKDGWNLYRGIDECRIIDIPTDVDNEVHEDVERLSLFDEKEG
;
A
#
# COMPACT_ATOMS: atom_id res chain seq x y z
N LYS A 1 3.82 -24.46 2.93
CA LYS A 1 3.69 -25.13 4.26
C LYS A 1 2.30 -24.86 4.80
N ASP A 2 1.81 -25.72 5.70
CA ASP A 2 0.57 -25.45 6.41
C ASP A 2 0.71 -24.12 7.17
N GLY A 3 -0.25 -23.20 6.95
CA GLY A 3 -0.23 -21.86 7.53
C GLY A 3 0.43 -20.76 6.67
N ASP A 4 1.06 -21.09 5.53
CA ASP A 4 1.58 -20.07 4.61
C ASP A 4 0.42 -19.42 3.84
N VAL A 5 0.46 -18.10 3.72
CA VAL A 5 -0.54 -17.32 2.98
C VAL A 5 0.13 -16.69 1.77
N LEU A 6 -0.42 -16.93 0.58
CA LEU A 6 0.02 -16.27 -0.64
C LEU A 6 -0.52 -14.84 -0.67
N ILE A 7 0.35 -13.85 -0.60
CA ILE A 7 -0.02 -12.42 -0.57
C ILE A 7 -0.07 -11.79 -1.96
N GLY A 8 0.65 -12.32 -2.94
CA GLY A 8 0.65 -11.80 -4.31
C GLY A 8 1.51 -12.63 -5.26
N THR A 9 1.31 -12.42 -6.55
CA THR A 9 2.15 -12.93 -7.63
C THR A 9 2.34 -11.86 -8.70
N THR A 10 3.43 -11.93 -9.42
CA THR A 10 3.71 -11.09 -10.58
C THR A 10 4.57 -11.84 -11.58
N GLU A 11 4.56 -11.41 -12.83
CA GLU A 11 5.52 -11.84 -13.85
C GLU A 11 6.75 -10.94 -13.79
N CYS A 12 7.93 -11.51 -13.88
CA CYS A 12 9.18 -10.76 -13.76
C CYS A 12 10.28 -11.33 -14.64
N ASP A 13 11.25 -10.49 -14.96
CA ASP A 13 12.48 -10.86 -15.64
C ASP A 13 13.64 -10.95 -14.64
N THR A 14 14.70 -11.67 -15.00
CA THR A 14 15.88 -11.81 -14.14
C THR A 14 16.61 -10.50 -13.87
N LEU A 15 16.42 -9.48 -14.70
CA LEU A 15 16.98 -8.13 -14.53
C LEU A 15 16.16 -7.25 -13.59
N ASP A 16 14.96 -7.65 -13.23
CA ASP A 16 14.10 -6.90 -12.34
C ASP A 16 14.60 -6.93 -10.89
N THR A 17 14.10 -6.02 -10.10
CA THR A 17 14.36 -5.95 -8.66
C THR A 17 13.06 -6.02 -7.87
N LEU A 18 12.99 -6.90 -6.89
CA LEU A 18 11.89 -6.98 -5.94
C LEU A 18 12.23 -6.21 -4.67
N LEU A 19 11.45 -5.18 -4.36
CA LEU A 19 11.51 -4.46 -3.09
C LEU A 19 10.47 -5.07 -2.13
N LEU A 20 10.92 -5.53 -0.97
CA LEU A 20 10.06 -6.05 0.10
C LEU A 20 9.98 -5.05 1.23
N PHE A 21 8.77 -4.69 1.66
CA PHE A 21 8.52 -3.74 2.74
C PHE A 21 7.99 -4.45 3.97
N THR A 22 8.47 -4.06 5.15
CA THR A 22 8.22 -4.76 6.40
C THR A 22 7.45 -3.93 7.42
N SER A 23 6.83 -4.59 8.39
CA SER A 23 6.03 -3.96 9.45
C SER A 23 6.83 -2.98 10.32
N LYS A 24 8.12 -3.26 10.54
CA LYS A 24 9.00 -2.39 11.33
C LYS A 24 9.52 -1.17 10.57
N GLY A 25 9.00 -0.89 9.37
CA GLY A 25 9.40 0.25 8.56
C GLY A 25 10.72 0.05 7.81
N ASN A 26 11.06 -1.18 7.53
CA ASN A 26 12.26 -1.53 6.77
C ASN A 26 11.90 -1.96 5.34
N TYR A 27 12.93 -2.06 4.50
CA TYR A 27 12.83 -2.69 3.19
C TYR A 27 14.07 -3.52 2.87
N ALA A 28 13.91 -4.46 1.97
CA ALA A 28 14.98 -5.23 1.37
C ALA A 28 14.86 -5.17 -0.15
N SER A 29 16.00 -5.02 -0.83
CA SER A 29 16.11 -5.04 -2.29
C SER A 29 16.68 -6.38 -2.72
N ILE A 30 15.94 -7.12 -3.55
CA ILE A 30 16.30 -8.46 -4.01
C ILE A 30 16.27 -8.48 -5.54
N PRO A 31 17.42 -8.57 -6.20
CA PRO A 31 17.46 -8.84 -7.62
C PRO A 31 16.79 -10.18 -7.93
N VAL A 32 15.91 -10.21 -8.93
CA VAL A 32 15.12 -11.42 -9.24
C VAL A 32 16.02 -12.63 -9.57
N TRP A 33 17.18 -12.42 -10.20
CA TRP A 33 18.12 -13.51 -10.50
C TRP A 33 18.68 -14.24 -9.26
N GLN A 34 18.52 -13.68 -8.05
CA GLN A 34 18.90 -14.33 -6.78
C GLN A 34 17.79 -15.22 -6.21
N ILE A 35 16.62 -15.22 -6.81
CA ILE A 35 15.49 -16.05 -6.42
C ILE A 35 15.60 -17.39 -7.16
N ASP A 36 15.66 -18.49 -6.41
CA ASP A 36 15.76 -19.83 -7.00
C ASP A 36 14.54 -20.14 -7.88
N GLU A 37 14.77 -20.69 -9.06
CA GLU A 37 13.72 -21.27 -9.87
C GLU A 37 13.17 -22.53 -9.19
N GLY A 38 11.87 -22.73 -9.27
CA GLY A 38 11.19 -23.90 -8.71
C GLY A 38 10.00 -24.33 -9.55
N LYS A 39 9.61 -25.59 -9.41
CA LYS A 39 8.39 -26.09 -10.02
C LYS A 39 7.19 -25.69 -9.18
N TRP A 40 6.01 -25.69 -9.78
CA TRP A 40 4.75 -25.37 -9.10
C TRP A 40 4.52 -26.09 -7.76
N LYS A 41 5.03 -27.32 -7.60
CA LYS A 41 4.87 -28.14 -6.39
C LYS A 41 6.02 -28.04 -5.40
N ASP A 42 7.06 -27.30 -5.75
CA ASP A 42 8.24 -27.20 -4.90
C ASP A 42 7.96 -26.28 -3.69
N VAL A 43 8.63 -26.56 -2.61
CA VAL A 43 8.68 -25.64 -1.46
C VAL A 43 9.54 -24.45 -1.90
N GLY A 44 8.95 -23.24 -1.92
CA GLY A 44 9.67 -22.03 -2.31
C GLY A 44 10.90 -21.75 -1.45
N MET A 45 11.76 -20.89 -1.95
CA MET A 45 12.95 -20.44 -1.24
C MET A 45 12.57 -19.65 0.01
N HIS A 46 13.19 -19.99 1.14
CA HIS A 46 13.03 -19.18 2.35
C HIS A 46 13.77 -17.84 2.19
N LEU A 47 13.12 -16.73 2.46
CA LEU A 47 13.66 -15.37 2.26
C LEU A 47 15.01 -15.14 2.95
N ASN A 48 15.27 -15.74 4.10
CA ASN A 48 16.53 -15.63 4.83
C ASN A 48 17.75 -16.22 4.09
N LYS A 49 17.56 -16.92 2.97
CA LYS A 49 18.68 -17.31 2.10
C LYS A 49 19.29 -16.11 1.37
N VAL A 50 18.46 -15.10 1.05
CA VAL A 50 18.87 -13.90 0.29
C VAL A 50 19.11 -12.72 1.23
N VAL A 51 18.18 -12.48 2.15
CA VAL A 51 18.25 -11.36 3.09
C VAL A 51 17.72 -11.79 4.44
N ARG A 52 18.45 -11.43 5.52
CA ARG A 52 18.03 -11.73 6.89
C ARG A 52 17.04 -10.68 7.37
N ILE A 53 15.78 -11.05 7.49
CA ILE A 53 14.72 -10.27 8.13
C ILE A 53 14.46 -10.87 9.51
N ASP A 54 14.31 -10.02 10.53
CA ASP A 54 13.93 -10.43 11.87
C ASP A 54 12.61 -11.22 11.83
N GLY A 55 12.53 -12.33 12.55
CA GLY A 55 11.35 -13.21 12.52
C GLY A 55 10.05 -12.56 13.01
N GLU A 56 10.14 -11.48 13.78
CA GLU A 56 9.00 -10.68 14.20
C GLU A 56 8.61 -9.58 13.19
N ASP A 57 9.46 -9.30 12.20
CA ASP A 57 9.22 -8.27 11.19
C ASP A 57 8.49 -8.88 9.98
N LYS A 58 7.22 -8.57 9.83
CA LYS A 58 6.33 -9.17 8.82
C LYS A 58 6.42 -8.41 7.51
N ILE A 59 6.42 -9.13 6.38
CA ILE A 59 6.27 -8.51 5.06
C ILE A 59 4.87 -7.91 4.94
N LYS A 60 4.80 -6.63 4.62
CA LYS A 60 3.54 -5.88 4.42
C LYS A 60 3.18 -5.74 2.95
N ASN A 61 4.16 -5.52 2.10
CA ASN A 61 3.97 -5.47 0.65
C ASN A 61 5.27 -5.77 -0.08
N ALA A 62 5.13 -6.05 -1.38
CA ALA A 62 6.22 -6.20 -2.32
C ALA A 62 5.95 -5.33 -3.55
N ILE A 63 7.01 -4.77 -4.13
CA ILE A 63 6.95 -3.94 -5.34
C ILE A 63 8.01 -4.46 -6.31
N LEU A 64 7.60 -4.73 -7.54
CA LEU A 64 8.52 -5.12 -8.61
C LEU A 64 8.99 -3.89 -9.35
N ILE A 65 10.28 -3.67 -9.42
CA ILE A 65 10.91 -2.55 -10.13
C ILE A 65 11.53 -3.07 -11.44
N LYS A 66 10.95 -2.66 -12.55
CA LYS A 66 11.46 -2.92 -13.90
C LYS A 66 12.62 -1.98 -14.26
N SER A 67 12.57 -0.75 -13.76
CA SER A 67 13.63 0.25 -13.88
C SER A 67 13.55 1.23 -12.71
N PHE A 68 14.71 1.61 -12.17
CA PHE A 68 14.80 2.71 -11.21
C PHE A 68 14.82 4.09 -11.91
N ASP A 69 15.11 4.11 -13.19
CA ASP A 69 15.02 5.32 -14.00
C ASP A 69 13.58 5.51 -14.52
N THR A 70 12.73 6.02 -13.64
CA THR A 70 11.29 6.20 -13.92
C THR A 70 10.71 7.32 -13.05
N TYR A 71 9.74 8.04 -13.58
CA TYR A 71 9.00 9.11 -12.89
C TYR A 71 7.84 8.54 -12.07
N ALA A 72 8.18 7.84 -11.02
CA ALA A 72 7.22 7.27 -10.10
C ALA A 72 7.67 7.48 -8.65
N TRP A 73 6.73 7.36 -7.75
CA TRP A 73 6.94 7.47 -6.32
C TRP A 73 6.65 6.14 -5.64
N ILE A 74 7.46 5.76 -4.66
CA ILE A 74 7.05 4.79 -3.66
C ILE A 74 6.51 5.56 -2.47
N VAL A 75 5.23 5.31 -2.17
CA VAL A 75 4.53 5.90 -1.04
C VAL A 75 4.48 4.89 0.09
N THR A 76 4.82 5.31 1.31
CA THR A 76 4.73 4.48 2.51
C THR A 76 3.83 5.13 3.54
N VAL A 77 3.01 4.33 4.23
CA VAL A 77 2.06 4.79 5.24
C VAL A 77 2.22 4.01 6.55
N SER A 78 2.07 4.70 7.68
CA SER A 78 2.17 4.09 9.01
C SER A 78 0.84 4.06 9.76
N SER A 79 0.72 3.16 10.73
CA SER A 79 -0.44 3.07 11.64
C SER A 79 -0.72 4.35 12.41
N ALA A 80 0.29 5.21 12.59
CA ALA A 80 0.18 6.51 13.22
C ALA A 80 -0.39 7.62 12.30
N GLY A 81 -0.83 7.26 11.08
CA GLY A 81 -1.38 8.21 10.11
C GLY A 81 -0.34 9.11 9.46
N GLN A 82 0.91 8.67 9.41
CA GLN A 82 1.97 9.34 8.67
C GLN A 82 2.11 8.76 7.27
N ILE A 83 2.53 9.59 6.34
CA ILE A 83 2.77 9.26 4.94
C ILE A 83 4.04 9.94 4.44
N LYS A 84 4.70 9.32 3.51
CA LYS A 84 5.76 9.95 2.71
C LYS A 84 5.75 9.43 1.29
N LYS A 85 6.22 10.24 0.35
CA LYS A 85 6.58 9.80 -1.00
C LYS A 85 8.08 9.97 -1.21
N THR A 86 8.67 9.00 -1.87
CA THR A 86 10.11 8.98 -2.18
C THR A 86 10.27 8.58 -3.64
N PRO A 87 11.07 9.28 -4.46
CA PRO A 87 11.31 8.90 -5.85
C PRO A 87 11.81 7.46 -5.95
N VAL A 88 11.39 6.74 -6.98
CA VAL A 88 11.77 5.33 -7.17
C VAL A 88 13.27 5.14 -7.25
N ASN A 89 14.01 6.04 -7.90
CA ASN A 89 15.46 5.96 -8.02
C ASN A 89 16.21 5.98 -6.67
N ASN A 90 15.66 6.63 -5.64
CA ASN A 90 16.26 6.68 -4.29
C ASN A 90 16.22 5.33 -3.56
N TRP A 91 15.52 4.34 -4.09
CA TRP A 91 15.44 2.99 -3.50
C TRP A 91 16.47 2.02 -4.09
N GLN A 92 17.20 2.47 -5.09
CA GLN A 92 18.32 1.70 -5.65
C GLN A 92 19.43 1.59 -4.62
N VAL A 93 20.04 0.41 -4.52
CA VAL A 93 21.08 0.13 -3.54
C VAL A 93 22.25 -0.62 -4.18
N ASP A 94 23.46 -0.36 -3.68
CA ASP A 94 24.68 -1.04 -4.12
C ASP A 94 24.81 -2.45 -3.52
N ARG A 95 24.13 -2.71 -2.39
CA ARG A 95 24.23 -3.98 -1.64
C ARG A 95 22.84 -4.55 -1.35
N ASN A 96 22.52 -5.67 -1.99
CA ASN A 96 21.19 -6.28 -1.96
C ASN A 96 20.93 -7.24 -0.78
N ASN A 97 21.91 -7.51 0.07
CA ASN A 97 21.80 -8.49 1.17
C ASN A 97 21.51 -7.87 2.54
N LYS A 98 21.11 -6.61 2.57
CA LYS A 98 20.82 -5.87 3.81
C LYS A 98 19.37 -5.41 3.86
N VAL A 99 18.84 -5.45 5.08
CA VAL A 99 17.61 -4.73 5.42
C VAL A 99 17.98 -3.29 5.74
N MET A 100 17.22 -2.36 5.15
CA MET A 100 17.44 -0.92 5.29
C MET A 100 16.16 -0.25 5.78
N THR A 101 16.30 0.94 6.36
CA THR A 101 15.13 1.71 6.79
C THR A 101 14.39 2.28 5.60
N ALA A 102 13.12 1.93 5.47
CA ALA A 102 12.19 2.48 4.47
C ALA A 102 11.44 3.71 5.00
N MET A 103 11.10 3.72 6.28
CA MET A 103 10.40 4.81 6.95
C MET A 103 10.77 4.82 8.42
N ASN A 104 11.18 5.98 8.94
CA ASN A 104 11.44 6.12 10.37
C ASN A 104 10.12 6.17 11.14
N LEU A 105 9.73 5.07 11.73
CA LEU A 105 8.49 4.93 12.48
C LEU A 105 8.64 5.51 13.90
N GLY A 106 7.56 6.08 14.41
CA GLY A 106 7.47 6.43 15.82
C GLY A 106 7.36 5.19 16.72
N LYS A 107 7.45 5.39 18.03
CA LYS A 107 7.24 4.33 19.02
C LYS A 107 5.87 3.68 18.81
N ASP A 108 5.81 2.37 18.88
CA ASP A 108 4.60 1.55 18.74
C ASP A 108 3.84 1.71 17.40
N ALA A 109 4.48 2.31 16.38
CA ALA A 109 3.92 2.43 15.04
C ALA A 109 4.43 1.32 14.12
N GLU A 110 3.56 0.85 13.24
CA GLU A 110 3.90 -0.09 12.18
C GLU A 110 3.73 0.55 10.79
N MET A 111 4.52 0.11 9.83
CA MET A 111 4.21 0.35 8.43
C MET A 111 3.00 -0.48 8.04
N ILE A 112 1.99 0.17 7.46
CA ILE A 112 0.75 -0.49 7.04
C ILE A 112 0.84 -0.91 5.58
N ASN A 113 1.34 -0.05 4.71
CA ASN A 113 1.44 -0.33 3.29
C ASN A 113 2.59 0.46 2.65
N ALA A 114 3.07 -0.06 1.52
CA ALA A 114 3.94 0.62 0.56
C ALA A 114 3.41 0.34 -0.83
N PHE A 115 3.31 1.35 -1.69
CA PHE A 115 2.71 1.22 -3.02
C PHE A 115 3.30 2.23 -4.00
N ILE A 116 3.18 1.93 -5.30
CA ILE A 116 3.57 2.84 -6.38
C ILE A 116 2.48 3.88 -6.59
N ALA A 117 2.90 5.10 -6.83
CA ALA A 117 2.01 6.18 -7.25
C ALA A 117 2.71 7.08 -8.28
N TYR A 118 1.89 7.73 -9.10
CA TYR A 118 2.31 8.66 -10.14
C TYR A 118 1.70 10.03 -9.90
N SER A 119 2.22 11.06 -10.55
CA SER A 119 1.63 12.41 -10.51
C SER A 119 0.16 12.39 -10.94
N ASN A 120 -0.61 13.36 -10.47
CA ASN A 120 -2.04 13.49 -10.73
C ASN A 120 -2.94 12.37 -10.14
N GLN A 121 -2.39 11.49 -9.31
CA GLN A 121 -3.18 10.52 -8.57
C GLN A 121 -3.60 11.07 -7.20
N GLN A 122 -4.53 10.38 -6.58
CA GLN A 122 -4.99 10.69 -5.24
C GLN A 122 -4.60 9.59 -4.26
N ILE A 123 -4.46 9.97 -3.01
CA ILE A 123 -4.23 9.06 -1.91
C ILE A 123 -5.52 8.91 -1.12
N LEU A 124 -5.95 7.68 -0.95
CA LEU A 124 -7.07 7.31 -0.09
C LEU A 124 -6.53 6.84 1.26
N MET A 125 -7.07 7.38 2.34
CA MET A 125 -6.73 6.97 3.71
C MET A 125 -8.00 6.53 4.44
N VAL A 126 -7.88 5.47 5.24
CA VAL A 126 -8.96 5.01 6.11
C VAL A 126 -8.42 4.57 7.47
N SER A 127 -9.07 5.00 8.55
CA SER A 127 -8.76 4.55 9.91
C SER A 127 -9.52 3.28 10.29
N LYS A 128 -9.08 2.59 11.34
CA LYS A 128 -9.77 1.40 11.88
C LYS A 128 -11.19 1.72 12.35
N ASP A 129 -11.40 2.91 12.88
CA ASP A 129 -12.71 3.42 13.31
C ASP A 129 -13.62 3.79 12.11
N GLY A 130 -13.12 3.73 10.87
CA GLY A 130 -13.88 3.98 9.65
C GLY A 130 -13.98 5.45 9.26
N TYR A 131 -13.05 6.30 9.66
CA TYR A 131 -12.90 7.63 9.08
C TYR A 131 -12.09 7.50 7.79
N SER A 132 -12.58 8.10 6.68
CA SER A 132 -11.92 8.06 5.40
C SER A 132 -11.96 9.39 4.68
N TYR A 133 -10.93 9.67 3.91
CA TYR A 133 -10.83 10.82 3.02
C TYR A 133 -9.78 10.57 1.94
N ARG A 134 -9.75 11.44 0.94
CA ARG A 134 -8.78 11.42 -0.15
C ARG A 134 -8.17 12.79 -0.38
N PHE A 135 -6.97 12.84 -0.90
CA PHE A 135 -6.22 14.07 -1.17
C PHE A 135 -5.23 13.87 -2.32
N ALA A 136 -4.74 14.96 -2.90
CA ALA A 136 -3.79 14.90 -4.01
C ALA A 136 -2.42 14.38 -3.55
N ILE A 137 -1.75 13.57 -4.36
CA ILE A 137 -0.39 13.11 -4.07
C ILE A 137 0.61 14.27 -3.99
N GLU A 138 0.33 15.35 -4.72
CA GLU A 138 1.13 16.58 -4.74
C GLU A 138 1.22 17.24 -3.36
N ASP A 139 0.22 17.05 -2.51
CA ASP A 139 0.25 17.56 -1.12
C ASP A 139 1.33 16.90 -0.26
N ILE A 140 1.92 15.79 -0.69
CA ILE A 140 2.97 15.10 0.05
C ILE A 140 4.32 15.62 -0.43
N PRO A 141 5.15 16.21 0.45
CA PRO A 141 6.51 16.59 0.07
C PRO A 141 7.34 15.35 -0.25
N ALA A 142 8.16 15.44 -1.30
CA ALA A 142 9.16 14.42 -1.59
C ALA A 142 10.21 14.38 -0.49
N THR A 143 10.59 13.19 -0.06
CA THR A 143 11.58 13.00 1.02
C THR A 143 12.43 11.78 0.77
N GLY A 144 13.63 11.74 1.36
CA GLY A 144 14.53 10.60 1.28
C GLY A 144 14.00 9.34 1.97
N VAL A 145 14.59 8.20 1.66
CA VAL A 145 14.15 6.86 2.09
C VAL A 145 14.03 6.74 3.62
N LYS A 146 14.99 7.26 4.39
CA LYS A 146 15.04 7.12 5.86
C LYS A 146 14.14 8.09 6.62
N SER A 147 13.45 9.01 5.94
CA SER A 147 12.66 10.05 6.60
C SER A 147 11.42 9.48 7.31
N LYS A 148 10.90 10.23 8.28
CA LYS A 148 9.67 9.91 9.01
C LYS A 148 8.41 10.15 8.19
N GLY A 149 8.49 11.06 7.21
CA GLY A 149 7.32 11.55 6.48
C GLY A 149 6.54 12.61 7.26
N VAL A 150 5.34 12.88 6.79
CA VAL A 150 4.46 13.94 7.28
C VAL A 150 3.14 13.36 7.79
N LYS A 151 2.46 14.12 8.64
CA LYS A 151 1.13 13.72 9.09
C LYS A 151 0.13 13.81 7.93
N ALA A 152 -0.53 12.69 7.64
CA ALA A 152 -1.58 12.62 6.64
C ALA A 152 -2.96 12.62 7.28
N MET A 153 -3.19 11.85 8.34
CA MET A 153 -4.51 11.70 8.93
C MET A 153 -4.56 12.15 10.40
N ASN A 154 -5.62 12.87 10.78
CA ASN A 154 -5.92 13.21 12.16
C ASN A 154 -6.71 12.07 12.81
N LEU A 155 -6.01 11.15 13.46
CA LEU A 155 -6.60 10.01 14.15
C LEU A 155 -7.20 10.40 15.49
N GLY A 156 -8.32 9.79 15.84
CA GLY A 156 -8.94 9.91 17.15
C GLY A 156 -8.14 9.22 18.26
N LYS A 157 -8.49 9.47 19.51
CA LYS A 157 -7.87 8.77 20.66
C LYS A 157 -8.16 7.27 20.56
N GLY A 158 -7.12 6.45 20.54
CA GLY A 158 -7.22 5.00 20.42
C GLY A 158 -7.47 4.48 19.01
N ASP A 159 -7.64 5.36 18.00
CA ASP A 159 -7.74 4.99 16.60
C ASP A 159 -6.36 4.86 15.95
N SER A 160 -6.26 4.14 14.87
CA SER A 160 -5.05 3.99 14.08
C SER A 160 -5.40 3.89 12.59
N LEU A 161 -4.43 4.20 11.71
CA LEU A 161 -4.62 4.00 10.29
C LEU A 161 -4.82 2.50 10.02
N ALA A 162 -5.90 2.16 9.31
CA ALA A 162 -6.16 0.82 8.84
C ALA A 162 -5.48 0.56 7.49
N TRP A 163 -5.61 1.51 6.56
CA TRP A 163 -5.10 1.38 5.21
C TRP A 163 -4.85 2.72 4.54
N GLY A 164 -3.91 2.73 3.61
CA GLY A 164 -3.67 3.81 2.67
C GLY A 164 -3.29 3.23 1.33
N CYS A 165 -3.83 3.78 0.24
CA CYS A 165 -3.55 3.33 -1.12
C CYS A 165 -3.73 4.48 -2.12
N VAL A 166 -3.25 4.26 -3.33
CA VAL A 166 -3.46 5.15 -4.47
C VAL A 166 -4.86 4.92 -5.07
N MET A 167 -5.41 5.97 -5.63
CA MET A 167 -6.60 5.95 -6.48
C MET A 167 -6.54 7.04 -7.55
N ASN A 168 -7.36 6.90 -8.59
CA ASN A 168 -7.56 7.95 -9.58
C ASN A 168 -8.85 8.74 -9.25
N ALA A 169 -8.91 9.99 -9.71
CA ALA A 169 -10.07 10.84 -9.44
C ALA A 169 -11.36 10.29 -10.09
N GLU A 170 -11.21 9.62 -11.23
CA GLU A 170 -12.28 9.00 -12.03
C GLU A 170 -12.72 7.61 -11.56
N ASP A 171 -12.04 7.01 -10.60
CA ASP A 171 -12.45 5.71 -10.05
C ASP A 171 -13.88 5.81 -9.49
N PRO A 172 -14.84 4.96 -9.94
CA PRO A 172 -16.25 5.18 -9.67
C PRO A 172 -16.64 4.91 -8.23
N ALA A 173 -15.95 4.00 -7.57
CA ALA A 173 -16.26 3.59 -6.20
C ALA A 173 -15.04 3.10 -5.43
N VAL A 174 -15.14 3.17 -4.12
CA VAL A 174 -14.20 2.57 -3.19
C VAL A 174 -14.87 1.44 -2.44
N LEU A 175 -14.24 0.28 -2.46
CA LEU A 175 -14.56 -0.87 -1.63
C LEU A 175 -13.88 -0.71 -0.27
N TYR A 176 -14.63 -0.96 0.78
CA TYR A 176 -14.12 -1.06 2.15
C TYR A 176 -14.44 -2.43 2.72
N MET A 177 -13.51 -2.97 3.52
CA MET A 177 -13.67 -4.26 4.16
C MET A 177 -13.32 -4.18 5.64
N THR A 178 -14.00 -5.01 6.44
CA THR A 178 -13.81 -5.13 7.89
C THR A 178 -12.98 -6.37 8.25
N ASN A 179 -12.54 -6.41 9.50
CA ASN A 179 -11.81 -7.55 10.07
C ASN A 179 -12.59 -8.88 10.07
N VAL A 180 -13.93 -8.82 9.96
CA VAL A 180 -14.80 -10.00 9.87
C VAL A 180 -15.26 -10.27 8.42
N GLY A 181 -14.61 -9.68 7.44
CA GLY A 181 -14.90 -9.91 6.01
C GLY A 181 -16.18 -9.25 5.48
N GLN A 182 -16.83 -8.41 6.26
CA GLN A 182 -17.95 -7.62 5.75
C GLN A 182 -17.45 -6.53 4.80
N MET A 183 -18.17 -6.29 3.74
CA MET A 183 -17.78 -5.38 2.68
C MET A 183 -18.89 -4.44 2.26
N LYS A 184 -18.53 -3.29 1.73
CA LYS A 184 -19.41 -2.43 0.93
C LYS A 184 -18.60 -1.59 -0.03
N ARG A 185 -19.25 -1.11 -1.08
CA ARG A 185 -18.74 -0.05 -1.93
C ARG A 185 -19.45 1.27 -1.62
N ILE A 186 -18.72 2.36 -1.77
CA ILE A 186 -19.22 3.74 -1.63
C ILE A 186 -18.83 4.47 -2.90
N HIS A 187 -19.70 5.31 -3.46
CA HIS A 187 -19.33 6.18 -4.56
C HIS A 187 -18.17 7.09 -4.17
N THR A 188 -17.20 7.25 -5.06
CA THR A 188 -16.02 8.09 -4.82
C THR A 188 -16.41 9.52 -4.43
N GLU A 189 -17.48 10.05 -4.98
CA GLU A 189 -17.99 11.39 -4.70
C GLU A 189 -18.43 11.59 -3.24
N GLU A 190 -18.86 10.52 -2.55
CA GLU A 190 -19.23 10.57 -1.13
C GLU A 190 -18.03 10.59 -0.18
N ILE A 191 -16.82 10.32 -0.70
CA ILE A 191 -15.58 10.35 0.09
C ILE A 191 -14.99 11.74 -0.02
N VAL A 192 -14.90 12.43 1.12
CA VAL A 192 -14.42 13.81 1.14
C VAL A 192 -13.01 13.93 0.56
N PHE A 193 -12.84 14.88 -0.35
CA PHE A 193 -11.55 15.33 -0.86
C PHE A 193 -11.12 16.61 -0.14
N GLY A 194 -9.85 16.68 0.27
CA GLY A 194 -9.35 17.87 0.93
C GLY A 194 -7.87 17.76 1.30
N ASN A 195 -7.32 18.86 1.79
CA ASN A 195 -5.90 18.94 2.12
C ASN A 195 -5.56 18.12 3.37
N ARG A 196 -4.39 17.50 3.38
CA ARG A 196 -3.87 16.82 4.57
C ARG A 196 -3.32 17.83 5.60
N PRO A 197 -3.34 17.54 6.92
CA PRO A 197 -3.96 16.37 7.53
C PRO A 197 -5.45 16.60 7.84
N MET A 198 -6.29 15.64 7.49
CA MET A 198 -7.70 15.65 7.76
C MET A 198 -8.11 14.42 8.57
N LYS A 199 -9.22 14.49 9.31
CA LYS A 199 -9.81 13.32 9.97
C LYS A 199 -10.62 12.48 8.97
N GLY A 200 -11.26 13.15 7.99
CA GLY A 200 -12.19 12.53 7.08
C GLY A 200 -13.59 12.34 7.68
N ASN A 201 -14.45 11.68 6.91
CA ASN A 201 -15.82 11.37 7.29
C ASN A 201 -15.99 9.88 7.60
N LEU A 202 -16.90 9.55 8.50
CA LEU A 202 -17.26 8.15 8.77
C LEU A 202 -17.86 7.50 7.51
N ILE A 203 -17.37 6.31 7.20
CA ILE A 203 -17.88 5.49 6.09
C ILE A 203 -18.99 4.52 6.53
N CYS A 204 -19.26 4.41 7.82
CA CYS A 204 -20.33 3.58 8.36
C CYS A 204 -20.85 4.16 9.67
N LYS A 205 -22.08 3.85 10.02
CA LYS A 205 -22.61 4.18 11.35
C LYS A 205 -21.84 3.40 12.41
N ARG A 206 -21.22 4.13 13.34
CA ARG A 206 -20.48 3.51 14.45
C ARG A 206 -21.45 2.93 15.48
N LEU A 207 -21.37 1.63 15.68
CA LEU A 207 -22.13 0.93 16.72
C LEU A 207 -21.43 1.07 18.08
N LYS A 208 -22.19 1.24 19.15
CA LYS A 208 -21.64 1.31 20.52
C LYS A 208 -21.12 -0.05 20.98
N THR A 209 -21.81 -1.12 20.57
CA THR A 209 -21.48 -2.49 20.92
C THR A 209 -20.95 -3.17 19.65
N ASN A 210 -19.78 -3.78 19.75
CA ASN A 210 -19.13 -4.51 18.65
C ASN A 210 -18.96 -3.67 17.36
N PRO A 211 -18.20 -2.56 17.40
CA PRO A 211 -18.00 -1.72 16.23
C PRO A 211 -17.25 -2.46 15.11
N SER A 212 -17.62 -2.22 13.87
CA SER A 212 -16.87 -2.72 12.71
C SER A 212 -15.48 -2.11 12.70
N ILE A 213 -14.44 -2.94 12.55
CA ILE A 213 -13.05 -2.51 12.41
C ILE A 213 -12.69 -2.59 10.93
N VAL A 214 -12.42 -1.45 10.32
CA VAL A 214 -11.98 -1.41 8.92
C VAL A 214 -10.54 -1.90 8.84
N THR A 215 -10.24 -2.71 7.82
CA THR A 215 -8.91 -3.29 7.60
C THR A 215 -8.34 -2.98 6.23
N LEU A 216 -9.18 -2.64 5.25
CA LEU A 216 -8.75 -2.40 3.88
C LEU A 216 -9.70 -1.45 3.17
N ALA A 217 -9.13 -0.65 2.26
CA ALA A 217 -9.85 0.11 1.25
C ALA A 217 -9.18 -0.06 -0.11
N LYS A 218 -9.96 -0.06 -1.18
CA LYS A 218 -9.47 -0.19 -2.54
C LYS A 218 -10.43 0.51 -3.51
N ALA A 219 -9.89 1.37 -4.37
CA ALA A 219 -10.65 1.87 -5.52
C ALA A 219 -10.96 0.71 -6.46
N VAL A 220 -12.20 0.61 -6.93
CA VAL A 220 -12.67 -0.52 -7.74
C VAL A 220 -13.60 -0.07 -8.86
N SER A 221 -13.47 -0.72 -10.03
CA SER A 221 -14.47 -0.68 -11.08
C SER A 221 -15.48 -1.83 -10.91
N ALA A 222 -16.68 -1.70 -11.49
CA ALA A 222 -17.74 -2.70 -11.32
C ALA A 222 -17.37 -4.10 -11.82
N GLY A 223 -16.59 -4.17 -12.91
CA GLY A 223 -16.16 -5.43 -13.52
C GLY A 223 -14.94 -6.09 -12.89
N GLU A 224 -14.30 -5.43 -11.94
CA GLU A 224 -13.06 -5.93 -11.32
C GLU A 224 -13.31 -7.18 -10.49
N GLU A 225 -12.44 -8.17 -10.64
CA GLU A 225 -12.46 -9.40 -9.85
C GLU A 225 -11.63 -9.25 -8.58
N LEU A 226 -12.24 -9.58 -7.46
CA LEU A 226 -11.62 -9.65 -6.14
C LEU A 226 -11.39 -11.11 -5.80
N ILE A 227 -10.15 -11.49 -5.53
CA ILE A 227 -9.77 -12.86 -5.22
C ILE A 227 -9.47 -12.97 -3.74
N PHE A 228 -10.22 -13.82 -3.05
CA PHE A 228 -10.00 -14.16 -1.66
C PHE A 228 -9.40 -15.55 -1.54
N LYS A 229 -8.43 -15.70 -0.66
CA LYS A 229 -7.84 -17.00 -0.32
C LYS A 229 -8.11 -17.31 1.15
N ASP A 230 -8.84 -18.39 1.36
CA ASP A 230 -9.26 -18.86 2.66
C ASP A 230 -9.62 -20.35 2.58
N PRO A 231 -8.83 -21.17 3.02
CA PRO A 231 -7.89 -22.02 2.34
C PRO A 231 -8.25 -22.28 0.85
N GLU A 232 -9.48 -22.04 0.46
CA GLU A 232 -9.99 -22.15 -0.90
C GLU A 232 -9.99 -20.78 -1.61
N ARG A 233 -9.75 -20.79 -2.91
CA ARG A 233 -9.86 -19.57 -3.73
C ARG A 233 -11.32 -19.25 -3.98
N GLN A 234 -11.76 -18.09 -3.52
CA GLN A 234 -13.07 -17.51 -3.85
C GLN A 234 -12.88 -16.25 -4.70
N VAL A 235 -13.68 -16.10 -5.73
CA VAL A 235 -13.66 -14.93 -6.62
C VAL A 235 -15.00 -14.23 -6.52
N LEU A 236 -14.95 -12.92 -6.36
CA LEU A 236 -16.11 -12.04 -6.28
C LEU A 236 -15.91 -10.88 -7.24
N ARG A 237 -16.89 -10.56 -8.06
CA ARG A 237 -16.84 -9.31 -8.83
C ARG A 237 -17.15 -8.14 -7.92
N ALA A 238 -16.45 -7.04 -8.11
CA ALA A 238 -16.69 -5.83 -7.31
C ALA A 238 -18.18 -5.39 -7.36
N SER A 239 -18.85 -5.60 -8.48
CA SER A 239 -20.29 -5.32 -8.64
C SER A 239 -21.20 -6.11 -7.68
N GLU A 240 -20.77 -7.27 -7.21
CA GLU A 240 -21.53 -8.12 -6.27
C GLU A 240 -21.42 -7.61 -4.83
N VAL A 241 -20.40 -6.79 -4.52
CA VAL A 241 -20.33 -6.06 -3.26
C VAL A 241 -21.37 -4.94 -3.29
N PRO A 242 -22.24 -4.83 -2.27
CA PRO A 242 -23.29 -3.82 -2.28
C PRO A 242 -22.74 -2.39 -2.38
N LEU A 243 -23.21 -1.62 -3.35
CA LEU A 243 -23.01 -0.18 -3.43
C LEU A 243 -24.02 0.50 -2.50
N LYS A 244 -23.54 1.18 -1.48
CA LYS A 244 -24.38 1.73 -0.41
C LYS A 244 -23.95 3.15 -0.04
N PRO A 245 -24.88 3.99 0.43
CA PRO A 245 -24.54 5.29 0.99
C PRO A 245 -23.49 5.17 2.11
N ARG A 246 -22.69 6.21 2.24
CA ARG A 246 -21.58 6.28 3.20
C ARG A 246 -21.98 5.87 4.61
N GLU A 247 -23.10 6.33 5.11
CA GLU A 247 -23.55 6.11 6.49
C GLU A 247 -24.20 4.75 6.75
N SER A 248 -24.43 3.94 5.71
CA SER A 248 -25.05 2.63 5.86
C SER A 248 -24.07 1.58 6.40
N GLY A 249 -24.59 0.48 6.93
CA GLY A 249 -23.80 -0.65 7.41
C GLY A 249 -23.15 -1.45 6.26
N PHE A 250 -22.18 -2.25 6.61
CA PHE A 250 -21.54 -3.22 5.70
C PHE A 250 -22.52 -4.36 5.33
N GLY A 251 -22.19 -5.10 4.29
CA GLY A 251 -22.85 -6.32 3.89
C GLY A 251 -21.85 -7.49 3.87
N SER A 252 -22.38 -8.69 3.76
CA SER A 252 -21.58 -9.92 3.70
C SER A 252 -21.87 -10.65 2.37
N PRO A 253 -21.28 -10.22 1.24
CA PRO A 253 -21.51 -10.83 -0.06
C PRO A 253 -20.89 -12.24 -0.15
N LEU A 254 -19.91 -12.53 0.69
CA LEU A 254 -19.28 -13.83 0.87
C LEU A 254 -19.27 -14.22 2.35
N VAL A 255 -19.31 -15.52 2.62
CA VAL A 255 -18.99 -16.07 3.93
C VAL A 255 -17.53 -16.45 3.93
N LEU A 256 -16.69 -15.59 4.52
CA LEU A 256 -15.26 -15.85 4.66
C LEU A 256 -15.00 -16.59 5.97
N LYS A 257 -14.14 -17.60 5.92
CA LYS A 257 -13.70 -18.37 7.09
C LYS A 257 -12.56 -17.63 7.81
N ASP A 258 -12.21 -18.08 9.00
CA ASP A 258 -11.05 -17.55 9.72
C ASP A 258 -9.76 -17.73 8.88
N GLY A 259 -8.92 -16.72 8.85
CA GLY A 259 -7.67 -16.75 8.06
C GLY A 259 -7.77 -16.27 6.62
N TRP A 260 -8.95 -15.77 6.19
CA TRP A 260 -9.11 -15.21 4.85
C TRP A 260 -8.13 -14.05 4.57
N ASN A 261 -7.71 -13.92 3.33
CA ASN A 261 -6.90 -12.82 2.86
C ASN A 261 -7.33 -12.38 1.46
N LEU A 262 -7.42 -11.08 1.23
CA LEU A 262 -7.60 -10.54 -0.12
C LEU A 262 -6.28 -10.69 -0.85
N TYR A 263 -6.30 -11.48 -1.93
CA TYR A 263 -5.18 -11.56 -2.83
C TYR A 263 -4.99 -10.23 -3.55
N ARG A 264 -3.81 -9.67 -3.42
CA ARG A 264 -3.40 -8.46 -4.13
C ARG A 264 -2.28 -8.82 -5.08
N GLY A 265 -2.32 -8.34 -6.31
CA GLY A 265 -1.15 -8.39 -7.19
C GLY A 265 0.03 -7.68 -6.51
N ILE A 266 1.25 -8.03 -6.90
CA ILE A 266 2.44 -7.24 -6.57
C ILE A 266 2.42 -6.02 -7.48
N ASP A 267 2.54 -4.83 -6.91
CA ASP A 267 2.63 -3.59 -7.67
C ASP A 267 3.87 -3.62 -8.56
N GLU A 268 3.73 -3.23 -9.81
CA GLU A 268 4.83 -3.11 -10.76
C GLU A 268 5.12 -1.64 -11.03
N CYS A 269 6.37 -1.24 -10.87
CA CYS A 269 6.85 0.03 -11.36
C CYS A 269 7.40 -0.16 -12.77
N ARG A 270 6.67 0.33 -13.75
CA ARG A 270 7.03 0.31 -15.17
C ARG A 270 7.58 1.65 -15.61
N ILE A 271 8.38 1.64 -16.65
CA ILE A 271 8.72 2.87 -17.37
C ILE A 271 7.43 3.39 -17.99
N ILE A 272 7.07 4.62 -17.67
CA ILE A 272 5.94 5.31 -18.27
C ILE A 272 6.50 6.51 -19.03
N ASP A 273 6.16 6.63 -20.31
CA ASP A 273 6.41 7.84 -21.07
C ASP A 273 5.44 8.93 -20.55
N ILE A 274 5.95 9.78 -19.69
CA ILE A 274 5.20 10.90 -19.15
C ILE A 274 5.27 12.06 -20.12
N PRO A 275 4.16 12.77 -20.40
CA PRO A 275 4.19 14.01 -21.19
C PRO A 275 5.17 15.02 -20.58
N THR A 276 5.90 15.71 -21.43
CA THR A 276 7.00 16.64 -21.09
C THR A 276 6.67 17.73 -20.06
N ASP A 277 5.40 18.04 -19.85
CA ASP A 277 4.96 19.08 -18.91
C ASP A 277 5.03 18.65 -17.42
N VAL A 278 5.14 17.33 -17.15
CA VAL A 278 5.24 16.76 -15.79
C VAL A 278 6.69 16.48 -15.41
N ASP A 279 7.59 16.40 -16.39
CA ASP A 279 9.00 16.08 -16.21
C ASP A 279 9.73 17.05 -15.28
N ASN A 280 9.37 18.35 -15.35
CA ASN A 280 10.08 19.39 -14.61
C ASN A 280 9.91 19.29 -13.09
N GLU A 281 8.73 18.93 -12.59
CA GLU A 281 8.49 18.85 -11.12
C GLU A 281 9.23 17.68 -10.49
N VAL A 282 9.23 16.51 -11.14
CA VAL A 282 9.90 15.31 -10.61
C VAL A 282 11.41 15.47 -10.68
N HIS A 283 11.95 16.07 -11.75
CA HIS A 283 13.38 16.34 -11.88
C HIS A 283 13.86 17.35 -10.84
N GLU A 284 13.14 18.44 -10.60
CA GLU A 284 13.51 19.42 -9.57
C GLU A 284 13.54 18.79 -8.17
N ASP A 285 12.58 17.93 -7.84
CA ASP A 285 12.53 17.23 -6.57
C ASP A 285 13.67 16.20 -6.43
N VAL A 286 14.04 15.50 -7.50
CA VAL A 286 15.16 14.55 -7.52
C VAL A 286 16.49 15.28 -7.37
N GLU A 287 16.72 16.38 -8.08
CA GLU A 287 17.92 17.20 -7.96
C GLU A 287 18.05 17.80 -6.55
N ARG A 288 16.97 18.31 -5.97
CA ARG A 288 16.97 18.80 -4.59
C ARG A 288 17.38 17.73 -3.59
N LEU A 289 16.84 16.52 -3.70
CA LEU A 289 17.16 15.43 -2.81
C LEU A 289 18.62 14.97 -2.93
N SER A 290 19.18 14.92 -4.15
CA SER A 290 20.59 14.56 -4.36
C SER A 290 21.54 15.59 -3.75
N LEU A 291 21.20 16.88 -3.80
CA LEU A 291 22.00 17.97 -3.20
C LEU A 291 21.98 17.96 -1.66
N PHE A 292 20.94 17.40 -1.04
CA PHE A 292 20.88 17.26 0.43
C PHE A 292 21.67 16.04 0.93
N ASP A 293 21.68 14.94 0.17
CA ASP A 293 22.42 13.73 0.54
C ASP A 293 23.94 13.93 0.48
N GLU A 294 24.45 14.82 -0.39
CA GLU A 294 25.89 15.18 -0.47
C GLU A 294 26.39 16.06 0.70
N LYS A 295 25.48 16.70 1.45
CA LYS A 295 25.85 17.58 2.57
C LYS A 295 25.83 16.90 3.93
N GLU A 296 25.33 15.68 4.04
CA GLU A 296 25.30 14.87 5.27
C GLU A 296 26.34 13.72 5.30
N GLY A 297 27.28 13.73 4.37
CA GLY A 297 28.38 12.75 4.26
C GLY A 297 29.68 13.18 4.95
#